data_793501808dde2d8e72f1cca43ccadc33
#
_entry.id   793501808dde2d8e72f1cca43ccadc33
#
_cell.length_a   1.000
_cell.length_b   1.000
_cell.length_c   1.000
_cell.angle_alpha   90.00
_cell.angle_beta   90.00
_cell.angle_gamma   90.00
#
_symmetry.space_group_name_H-M   'P 1'
#
loop_
_entity.id
_entity.type
_entity.pdbx_description
1 polymer ?
#
loop_
_entity_poly.entity_id
_entity_poly.type
_entity_poly.pdbx_seq_one_letter_code
_entity_poly.pdbx_strand_id
1 'polypeptide(L)'
;MGLFGILLGLALLMWLAYRGWSVLLAAPVAALVAAAISGEPLLAHWTETFMRGMSRFVFQWFPMFLLGGLFGKLMEDSRSINAIAHNLTERLGTARTMLAVVLASAVVTYGGVSVFVAFFVLVPMAEDMFRKANLPRRLMPAAIGLGAFTFTMSVMPGTPSINNA
;
A
#
# COMPACT_ATOMS: atom_id res chain seq x y z
N MET A 1 -16.52 -11.63 -23.60
CA MET A 1 -15.31 -12.42 -23.28
C MET A 1 -14.33 -11.63 -22.41
N GLY A 2 -14.15 -10.32 -22.59
CA GLY A 2 -13.17 -9.53 -21.83
C GLY A 2 -13.37 -9.51 -20.31
N LEU A 3 -14.60 -9.33 -19.81
CA LEU A 3 -14.86 -9.28 -18.36
C LEU A 3 -14.48 -10.60 -17.65
N PHE A 4 -14.73 -11.73 -18.28
CA PHE A 4 -14.37 -13.05 -17.75
C PHE A 4 -12.85 -13.23 -17.68
N GLY A 5 -12.12 -12.79 -18.72
CA GLY A 5 -10.66 -12.78 -18.71
C GLY A 5 -10.06 -11.92 -17.60
N ILE A 6 -10.62 -10.73 -17.36
CA ILE A 6 -10.21 -9.84 -16.29
C ILE A 6 -10.45 -10.47 -14.91
N LEU A 7 -11.63 -11.01 -14.66
CA LEU A 7 -11.95 -11.66 -13.38
C LEU A 7 -11.05 -12.86 -13.10
N LEU A 8 -10.75 -13.66 -14.13
CA LEU A 8 -9.88 -14.82 -14.02
C LEU A 8 -8.41 -14.40 -13.79
N GLY A 9 -7.95 -13.35 -14.47
CA GLY A 9 -6.64 -12.74 -14.23
C GLY A 9 -6.49 -12.20 -12.80
N LEU A 10 -7.50 -11.51 -12.27
CA LEU A 10 -7.50 -11.04 -10.89
C LEU A 10 -7.52 -12.19 -9.88
N ALA A 11 -8.31 -13.23 -10.11
CA ALA A 11 -8.34 -14.41 -9.27
C ALA A 11 -6.98 -15.12 -9.26
N LEU A 12 -6.33 -15.25 -10.42
CA LEU A 12 -5.00 -15.81 -10.55
C LEU A 12 -3.96 -14.99 -9.81
N LEU A 13 -4.02 -13.66 -9.94
CA LEU A 13 -3.10 -12.75 -9.22
C LEU A 13 -3.23 -12.91 -7.71
N MET A 14 -4.46 -12.93 -7.19
CA MET A 14 -4.70 -13.18 -5.77
C MET A 14 -4.15 -14.55 -5.34
N TRP A 15 -4.42 -15.59 -6.11
CA TRP A 15 -3.95 -16.94 -5.81
C TRP A 15 -2.42 -17.04 -5.79
N LEU A 16 -1.72 -16.41 -6.76
CA LEU A 16 -0.26 -16.35 -6.80
C LEU A 16 0.30 -15.56 -5.62
N ALA A 17 -0.35 -14.44 -5.26
CA ALA A 17 0.06 -13.64 -4.10
C ALA A 17 -0.07 -14.45 -2.79
N TYR A 18 -1.15 -15.21 -2.60
CA TYR A 18 -1.29 -16.12 -1.44
C TYR A 18 -0.28 -17.27 -1.45
N ARG A 19 0.21 -17.67 -2.61
CA ARG A 19 1.29 -18.65 -2.75
C ARG A 19 2.68 -18.07 -2.43
N GLY A 20 2.77 -16.76 -2.11
CA GLY A 20 4.02 -16.09 -1.78
C GLY A 20 4.83 -15.61 -2.99
N TRP A 21 4.23 -15.61 -4.19
CA TRP A 21 4.90 -15.03 -5.36
C TRP A 21 5.00 -13.52 -5.22
N SER A 22 6.11 -12.96 -5.67
CA SER A 22 6.23 -11.50 -5.77
C SER A 22 5.16 -10.94 -6.71
N VAL A 23 4.48 -9.89 -6.26
CA VAL A 23 3.46 -9.19 -7.07
C VAL A 23 4.05 -8.68 -8.39
N LEU A 24 5.34 -8.30 -8.40
CA LEU A 24 6.05 -7.88 -9.61
C LEU A 24 6.12 -8.97 -10.69
N LEU A 25 6.14 -10.23 -10.29
CA LEU A 25 6.11 -11.37 -11.22
C LEU A 25 4.69 -11.86 -11.48
N ALA A 26 3.84 -11.82 -10.45
CA ALA A 26 2.46 -12.30 -10.55
C ALA A 26 1.60 -11.40 -11.45
N ALA A 27 1.78 -10.07 -11.38
CA ALA A 27 1.00 -9.12 -12.17
C ALA A 27 1.18 -9.27 -13.69
N PRO A 28 2.41 -9.36 -14.24
CA PRO A 28 2.61 -9.64 -15.67
C PRO A 28 1.97 -10.95 -16.12
N VAL A 29 2.14 -12.02 -15.33
CA VAL A 29 1.57 -13.32 -15.65
C VAL A 29 0.04 -13.25 -15.68
N ALA A 30 -0.57 -12.64 -14.69
CA ALA A 30 -2.02 -12.48 -14.63
C ALA A 30 -2.56 -11.63 -15.81
N ALA A 31 -1.84 -10.56 -16.18
CA ALA A 31 -2.21 -9.72 -17.32
C ALA A 31 -2.16 -10.48 -18.65
N LEU A 32 -1.11 -11.29 -18.87
CA LEU A 32 -0.98 -12.12 -20.06
C LEU A 32 -2.07 -13.20 -20.14
N VAL A 33 -2.41 -13.84 -19.02
CA VAL A 33 -3.49 -14.83 -18.96
C VAL A 33 -4.84 -14.17 -19.26
N ALA A 34 -5.10 -12.98 -18.71
CA ALA A 34 -6.32 -12.24 -19.01
C ALA A 34 -6.43 -11.88 -20.50
N ALA A 35 -5.32 -11.42 -21.11
CA ALA A 35 -5.25 -11.11 -22.53
C ALA A 35 -5.47 -12.37 -23.42
N ALA A 36 -4.85 -13.51 -23.06
CA ALA A 36 -5.00 -14.76 -23.77
C ALA A 36 -6.47 -15.25 -23.81
N ILE A 37 -7.15 -15.17 -22.65
CA ILE A 37 -8.55 -15.57 -22.54
C ILE A 37 -9.48 -14.62 -23.30
N SER A 38 -9.11 -13.33 -23.37
CA SER A 38 -9.85 -12.32 -24.11
C SER A 38 -9.70 -12.43 -25.63
N GLY A 39 -8.75 -13.26 -26.11
CA GLY A 39 -8.44 -13.42 -27.53
C GLY A 39 -7.63 -12.28 -28.13
N GLU A 40 -6.98 -11.49 -27.28
CA GLU A 40 -6.18 -10.35 -27.68
C GLU A 40 -4.74 -10.78 -28.06
N PRO A 41 -4.06 -10.06 -28.97
CA PRO A 41 -2.69 -10.38 -29.34
C PRO A 41 -1.75 -10.15 -28.15
N LEU A 42 -1.19 -11.24 -27.61
CA LEU A 42 -0.38 -11.23 -26.38
C LEU A 42 0.81 -10.26 -26.45
N LEU A 43 1.51 -10.22 -27.57
CA LEU A 43 2.67 -9.35 -27.73
C LEU A 43 2.28 -7.87 -27.70
N ALA A 44 1.20 -7.51 -28.38
CA ALA A 44 0.69 -6.14 -28.37
C ALA A 44 0.20 -5.73 -26.98
N HIS A 45 -0.51 -6.62 -26.28
CA HIS A 45 -0.91 -6.38 -24.88
C HIS A 45 0.28 -6.21 -23.94
N TRP A 46 1.34 -6.99 -24.13
CA TRP A 46 2.55 -6.86 -23.34
C TRP A 46 3.24 -5.52 -23.58
N THR A 47 3.52 -5.18 -24.83
CA THR A 47 4.31 -3.99 -25.18
C THR A 47 3.51 -2.69 -25.06
N GLU A 48 2.28 -2.67 -25.59
CA GLU A 48 1.51 -1.45 -25.68
C GLU A 48 0.65 -1.18 -24.43
N THR A 49 0.06 -2.21 -23.84
CA THR A 49 -0.83 -2.00 -22.70
C THR A 49 -0.09 -2.10 -21.38
N PHE A 50 0.55 -3.25 -21.12
CA PHE A 50 1.18 -3.49 -19.82
C PHE A 50 2.43 -2.64 -19.62
N MET A 51 3.39 -2.69 -20.52
CA MET A 51 4.65 -1.96 -20.38
C MET A 51 4.44 -0.45 -20.41
N ARG A 52 3.53 0.04 -21.25
CA ARG A 52 3.20 1.47 -21.33
C ARG A 52 2.48 1.93 -20.05
N GLY A 53 1.56 1.15 -19.53
CA GLY A 53 0.88 1.42 -18.26
C GLY A 53 1.86 1.45 -17.09
N MET A 54 2.74 0.46 -17.01
CA MET A 54 3.77 0.37 -15.99
C MET A 54 4.76 1.55 -16.05
N SER A 55 5.27 1.88 -17.23
CA SER A 55 6.21 2.99 -17.39
C SER A 55 5.57 4.33 -17.04
N ARG A 56 4.30 4.56 -17.43
CA ARG A 56 3.56 5.77 -17.06
C ARG A 56 3.39 5.88 -15.56
N PHE A 57 3.01 4.78 -14.90
CA PHE A 57 2.87 4.74 -13.45
C PHE A 57 4.20 5.04 -12.75
N VAL A 58 5.28 4.37 -13.15
CA VAL A 58 6.61 4.61 -12.59
C VAL A 58 7.03 6.06 -12.80
N PHE A 59 6.92 6.59 -14.02
CA PHE A 59 7.28 7.97 -14.33
C PHE A 59 6.52 8.99 -13.46
N GLN A 60 5.22 8.79 -13.29
CA GLN A 60 4.36 9.69 -12.51
C GLN A 60 4.68 9.65 -11.01
N TRP A 61 4.93 8.46 -10.46
CA TRP A 61 5.04 8.26 -9.02
C TRP A 61 6.48 8.11 -8.50
N PHE A 62 7.45 7.93 -9.40
CA PHE A 62 8.85 7.73 -9.02
C PHE A 62 9.42 8.83 -8.11
N PRO A 63 9.21 10.13 -8.38
CA PRO A 63 9.71 11.18 -7.48
C PRO A 63 9.12 11.07 -6.07
N MET A 64 7.83 10.72 -5.96
CA MET A 64 7.17 10.51 -4.67
C MET A 64 7.74 9.30 -3.94
N PHE A 65 7.94 8.18 -4.62
CA PHE A 65 8.53 7.00 -4.00
C PHE A 65 9.97 7.26 -3.54
N LEU A 66 10.75 7.93 -4.36
CA LEU A 66 12.14 8.28 -4.02
C LEU A 66 12.20 9.20 -2.78
N LEU A 67 11.46 10.29 -2.81
CA LEU A 67 11.43 11.24 -1.69
C LEU A 67 10.82 10.63 -0.42
N GLY A 68 9.76 9.84 -0.57
CA GLY A 68 9.12 9.13 0.53
C GLY A 68 10.06 8.10 1.16
N GLY A 69 10.77 7.32 0.35
CA GLY A 69 11.77 6.37 0.83
C GLY A 69 12.94 7.06 1.54
N LEU A 70 13.45 8.16 0.97
CA LEU A 70 14.50 8.96 1.60
C LEU A 70 14.03 9.54 2.94
N PHE A 71 12.83 10.12 2.98
CA PHE A 71 12.25 10.64 4.20
C PHE A 71 12.06 9.54 5.27
N GLY A 72 11.52 8.39 4.87
CA GLY A 72 11.37 7.23 5.75
C GLY A 72 12.72 6.80 6.34
N LYS A 73 13.77 6.74 5.51
CA LYS A 73 15.12 6.40 5.94
C LYS A 73 15.71 7.42 6.92
N LEU A 74 15.55 8.71 6.65
CA LEU A 74 15.99 9.77 7.57
C LEU A 74 15.25 9.69 8.92
N MET A 75 13.96 9.41 8.90
CA MET A 75 13.15 9.23 10.12
C MET A 75 13.59 8.01 10.94
N GLU A 76 13.99 6.93 10.26
CA GLU A 76 14.54 5.73 10.89
C GLU A 76 15.92 6.03 11.52
N ASP A 77 16.85 6.59 10.74
CA ASP A 77 18.23 6.91 11.16
C ASP A 77 18.27 7.92 12.31
N SER A 78 17.37 8.91 12.31
CA SER A 78 17.21 9.89 13.40
C SER A 78 16.52 9.31 14.64
N ARG A 79 16.08 8.04 14.61
CA ARG A 79 15.26 7.40 15.66
C ARG A 79 13.93 8.11 15.98
N SER A 80 13.52 9.05 15.15
CA SER A 80 12.25 9.77 15.32
C SER A 80 11.06 8.84 15.31
N ILE A 81 11.08 7.80 14.46
CA ILE A 81 10.06 6.75 14.42
C ILE A 81 9.94 6.05 15.78
N ASN A 82 11.06 5.70 16.41
CA ASN A 82 11.07 5.04 17.71
C ASN A 82 10.52 5.93 18.82
N ALA A 83 10.84 7.22 18.78
CA ALA A 83 10.34 8.20 19.74
C ALA A 83 8.81 8.41 19.61
N ILE A 84 8.31 8.49 18.38
CA ILE A 84 6.87 8.59 18.11
C ILE A 84 6.15 7.32 18.56
N ALA A 85 6.65 6.15 18.19
CA ALA A 85 6.09 4.87 18.58
C ALA A 85 6.07 4.68 20.10
N HIS A 86 7.13 5.08 20.78
CA HIS A 86 7.23 5.04 22.25
C HIS A 86 6.17 5.93 22.89
N ASN A 87 6.09 7.18 22.49
CA ASN A 87 5.13 8.15 23.02
C ASN A 87 3.67 7.69 22.81
N LEU A 88 3.36 7.17 21.62
CA LEU A 88 2.04 6.63 21.33
C LEU A 88 1.70 5.39 22.19
N THR A 89 2.69 4.51 22.37
CA THR A 89 2.51 3.30 23.20
C THR A 89 2.34 3.65 24.68
N GLU A 90 3.08 4.61 25.18
CA GLU A 90 2.94 5.08 26.58
C GLU A 90 1.57 5.72 26.84
N ARG A 91 1.10 6.57 25.91
CA ARG A 91 -0.17 7.28 26.07
C ARG A 91 -1.40 6.38 25.88
N LEU A 92 -1.38 5.46 24.93
CA LEU A 92 -2.53 4.64 24.56
C LEU A 92 -2.51 3.24 25.20
N GLY A 93 -1.35 2.82 25.71
CA GLY A 93 -1.12 1.48 26.22
C GLY A 93 -0.99 0.43 25.12
N THR A 94 -0.31 -0.67 25.43
CA THR A 94 -0.07 -1.78 24.49
C THR A 94 -1.36 -2.46 24.02
N ALA A 95 -2.40 -2.48 24.86
CA ALA A 95 -3.70 -3.05 24.51
C ALA A 95 -4.42 -2.33 23.35
N ARG A 96 -4.08 -1.06 23.10
CA ARG A 96 -4.68 -0.23 22.05
C ARG A 96 -3.75 0.03 20.86
N THR A 97 -2.68 -0.71 20.73
CA THR A 97 -1.68 -0.54 19.66
C THR A 97 -2.30 -0.57 18.26
N MET A 98 -3.23 -1.50 17.99
CA MET A 98 -3.90 -1.53 16.69
C MET A 98 -4.68 -0.24 16.42
N LEU A 99 -5.43 0.25 17.42
CA LEU A 99 -6.17 1.50 17.30
C LEU A 99 -5.23 2.69 17.09
N ALA A 100 -4.10 2.72 17.79
CA ALA A 100 -3.09 3.77 17.62
C ALA A 100 -2.53 3.83 16.20
N VAL A 101 -2.23 2.67 15.61
CA VAL A 101 -1.75 2.59 14.22
C VAL A 101 -2.84 3.02 13.24
N VAL A 102 -4.08 2.59 13.43
CA VAL A 102 -5.23 3.02 12.61
C VAL A 102 -5.41 4.53 12.67
N LEU A 103 -5.43 5.12 13.87
CA LEU A 103 -5.59 6.56 14.05
C LEU A 103 -4.41 7.36 13.48
N ALA A 104 -3.18 6.90 13.70
CA ALA A 104 -2.00 7.54 13.12
C ALA A 104 -2.07 7.53 11.59
N SER A 105 -2.44 6.40 10.99
CA SER A 105 -2.62 6.28 9.55
C SER A 105 -3.71 7.22 9.03
N ALA A 106 -4.84 7.29 9.73
CA ALA A 106 -5.95 8.17 9.38
C ALA A 106 -5.55 9.65 9.43
N VAL A 107 -4.88 10.08 10.51
CA VAL A 107 -4.45 11.48 10.69
C VAL A 107 -3.44 11.88 9.61
N VAL A 108 -2.45 11.02 9.33
CA VAL A 108 -1.43 11.30 8.31
C VAL A 108 -2.06 11.42 6.92
N THR A 109 -2.94 10.48 6.57
CA THR A 109 -3.62 10.47 5.27
C THR A 109 -4.60 11.62 5.14
N TYR A 110 -5.39 11.91 6.18
CA TYR A 110 -6.32 13.02 6.21
C TYR A 110 -5.60 14.38 6.15
N GLY A 111 -4.40 14.47 6.73
CA GLY A 111 -3.52 15.64 6.62
C GLY A 111 -2.98 15.92 5.21
N GLY A 112 -3.37 15.11 4.22
CA GLY A 112 -3.02 15.33 2.81
C GLY A 112 -1.71 14.66 2.38
N VAL A 113 -1.11 13.83 3.23
CA VAL A 113 0.06 13.05 2.86
C VAL A 113 -0.38 11.90 1.95
N SER A 114 0.27 11.77 0.79
CA SER A 114 0.01 10.64 -0.10
C SER A 114 0.17 9.32 0.66
N VAL A 115 -0.80 8.41 0.47
CA VAL A 115 -0.78 7.08 1.12
C VAL A 115 0.53 6.35 0.86
N PHE A 116 1.07 6.45 -0.35
CA PHE A 116 2.34 5.81 -0.69
C PHE A 116 3.51 6.34 0.15
N VAL A 117 3.56 7.66 0.37
CA VAL A 117 4.58 8.28 1.23
C VAL A 117 4.34 7.93 2.70
N ALA A 118 3.09 7.95 3.13
CA ALA A 118 2.70 7.59 4.49
C ALA A 118 3.16 6.17 4.87
N PHE A 119 3.09 5.21 3.95
CA PHE A 119 3.55 3.85 4.21
C PHE A 119 5.04 3.77 4.59
N PHE A 120 5.91 4.57 3.98
CA PHE A 120 7.34 4.56 4.32
C PHE A 120 7.62 4.97 5.77
N VAL A 121 6.77 5.78 6.35
CA VAL A 121 6.87 6.23 7.75
C VAL A 121 6.08 5.32 8.68
N LEU A 122 4.86 4.95 8.28
CA LEU A 122 3.94 4.20 9.14
C LEU A 122 4.37 2.74 9.33
N VAL A 123 4.93 2.11 8.30
CA VAL A 123 5.33 0.69 8.39
C VAL A 123 6.42 0.47 9.45
N PRO A 124 7.56 1.16 9.44
CA PRO A 124 8.58 0.99 10.48
C PRO A 124 8.06 1.32 11.89
N MET A 125 7.24 2.38 12.01
CA MET A 125 6.61 2.76 13.28
C MET A 125 5.67 1.67 13.80
N ALA A 126 4.76 1.19 12.94
CA ALA A 126 3.81 0.15 13.30
C ALA A 126 4.52 -1.17 13.65
N GLU A 127 5.61 -1.50 12.96
CA GLU A 127 6.41 -2.69 13.24
C GLU A 127 6.98 -2.67 14.65
N ASP A 128 7.56 -1.54 15.07
CA ASP A 128 8.09 -1.39 16.43
C ASP A 128 6.97 -1.46 17.49
N MET A 129 5.83 -0.81 17.24
CA MET A 129 4.67 -0.86 18.12
C MET A 129 4.07 -2.27 18.24
N PHE A 130 3.91 -2.98 17.12
CA PHE A 130 3.39 -4.35 17.10
C PHE A 130 4.32 -5.32 17.83
N ARG A 131 5.64 -5.15 17.65
CA ARG A 131 6.65 -5.94 18.35
C ARG A 131 6.55 -5.74 19.87
N LYS A 132 6.46 -4.49 20.34
CA LYS A 132 6.31 -4.15 21.78
C LYS A 132 5.01 -4.66 22.38
N ALA A 133 3.95 -4.69 21.60
CA ALA A 133 2.63 -5.17 22.02
C ALA A 133 2.44 -6.69 21.83
N ASN A 134 3.47 -7.41 21.34
CA ASN A 134 3.42 -8.85 21.02
C ASN A 134 2.26 -9.20 20.06
N LEU A 135 1.97 -8.31 19.10
CA LEU A 135 0.93 -8.51 18.10
C LEU A 135 1.50 -9.17 16.83
N PRO A 136 0.73 -10.04 16.16
CA PRO A 136 1.16 -10.67 14.92
C PRO A 136 1.39 -9.64 13.82
N ARG A 137 2.58 -9.60 13.23
CA ARG A 137 2.95 -8.65 12.14
C ARG A 137 2.01 -8.73 10.93
N ARG A 138 1.41 -9.88 10.68
CA ARG A 138 0.43 -10.08 9.58
C ARG A 138 -0.79 -9.17 9.66
N LEU A 139 -1.12 -8.65 10.84
CA LEU A 139 -2.25 -7.72 11.02
C LEU A 139 -1.88 -6.26 10.75
N MET A 140 -0.59 -5.95 10.67
CA MET A 140 -0.10 -4.59 10.49
C MET A 140 -0.55 -3.94 9.17
N PRO A 141 -0.46 -4.60 8.00
CA PRO A 141 -0.95 -4.01 6.75
C PRO A 141 -2.46 -3.72 6.79
N ALA A 142 -3.24 -4.59 7.46
CA ALA A 142 -4.67 -4.38 7.64
C ALA A 142 -4.97 -3.18 8.54
N ALA A 143 -4.22 -2.98 9.62
CA ALA A 143 -4.39 -1.83 10.50
C ALA A 143 -4.03 -0.50 9.80
N ILE A 144 -2.92 -0.46 9.07
CA ILE A 144 -2.52 0.71 8.28
C ILE A 144 -3.55 0.97 7.17
N GLY A 145 -3.96 -0.06 6.43
CA GLY A 145 -4.93 0.04 5.37
C GLY A 145 -6.29 0.55 5.86
N LEU A 146 -6.75 0.07 7.02
CA LEU A 146 -8.01 0.53 7.62
C LEU A 146 -7.98 2.04 7.89
N GLY A 147 -6.87 2.58 8.38
CA GLY A 147 -6.74 4.01 8.63
C GLY A 147 -6.54 4.84 7.36
N ALA A 148 -5.77 4.32 6.40
CA ALA A 148 -5.34 5.09 5.25
C ALA A 148 -6.32 5.05 4.05
N PHE A 149 -7.00 3.91 3.81
CA PHE A 149 -7.76 3.68 2.59
C PHE A 149 -9.28 3.66 2.76
N THR A 150 -9.81 3.53 3.97
CA THR A 150 -11.24 3.35 4.17
C THR A 150 -11.97 4.69 4.31
N PHE A 151 -12.36 5.02 5.54
CA PHE A 151 -13.17 6.21 5.82
C PHE A 151 -12.49 7.53 5.46
N THR A 152 -11.17 7.59 5.47
CA THR A 152 -10.41 8.79 5.09
C THR A 152 -10.52 9.13 3.61
N MET A 153 -10.73 8.13 2.75
CA MET A 153 -10.82 8.31 1.31
C MET A 153 -12.25 8.45 0.78
N SER A 154 -13.24 7.95 1.51
CA SER A 154 -14.60 7.84 1.01
C SER A 154 -15.65 8.63 1.79
N VAL A 155 -15.48 8.78 3.09
CA VAL A 155 -16.54 9.33 3.97
C VAL A 155 -16.23 10.75 4.40
N MET A 156 -14.97 11.07 4.65
CA MET A 156 -14.59 12.39 5.13
C MET A 156 -14.22 13.32 3.97
N PRO A 157 -14.82 14.52 3.87
CA PRO A 157 -14.37 15.52 2.90
C PRO A 157 -12.95 15.98 3.26
N GLY A 158 -12.05 15.96 2.31
CA GLY A 158 -10.66 16.37 2.54
C GLY A 158 -9.76 16.04 1.36
N THR A 159 -8.48 16.31 1.55
CA THR A 159 -7.44 16.18 0.51
C THR A 159 -7.40 14.79 -0.17
N PRO A 160 -7.57 13.66 0.54
CA PRO A 160 -7.56 12.35 -0.11
C PRO A 160 -8.74 12.14 -1.07
N SER A 161 -9.93 12.64 -0.73
CA SER A 161 -11.10 12.51 -1.60
C SER A 161 -10.99 13.38 -2.85
N ILE A 162 -10.35 14.54 -2.75
CA ILE A 162 -10.12 15.45 -3.88
C ILE A 162 -9.11 14.83 -4.87
N ASN A 163 -8.11 14.11 -4.39
CA ASN A 163 -7.13 13.46 -5.26
C ASN A 163 -7.67 12.23 -5.99
N ASN A 164 -8.83 11.72 -5.60
CA ASN A 164 -9.48 10.55 -6.20
C ASN A 164 -10.69 10.94 -7.08
N ALA A 165 -11.07 12.19 -7.11
CA ALA A 165 -12.12 12.73 -7.98
C ALA A 165 -11.54 13.25 -9.31
#